data_b513df19964a05064ebc918b3e2972ad
#
_entry.id   b513df19964a05064ebc918b3e2972ad
#
_cell.length_a   1.000
_cell.length_b   1.000
_cell.length_c   1.000
_cell.angle_alpha   90.00
_cell.angle_beta   90.00
_cell.angle_gamma   90.00
#
_symmetry.space_group_name_H-M   'P 1'
#
loop_
_entity.id
_entity.type
_entity.pdbx_description
1 polymer ?
#
loop_
_entity_poly.entity_id
_entity_poly.type
_entity_poly.pdbx_seq_one_letter_code
_entity_poly.pdbx_strand_id
1 'polypeptide(L)'
;MLRVQLTQKDFTTKQIEILYITVSPYIKLYDDFQPDGETMEYSYDGNITDGYIPTPENERWEYVSQEMEAYLVSECEMSHEDAQKQMDEVLSKGWTVQEIRQFFIDEYGIVGFQSVWNMSAYKKADAGEVQQYLDSVFQEESYTSYLGRKYADYLGITSILFTISVFAILLMRDMRKSIYSFIHTKPISSRNYVLGKYIAGISMVLLFVVILTAIVDVVAVSAGNSYGYKTSLWDIWANIIMYDLPGILLTGCIMLFISILFKNVIPAIPAMLLYFIYANIGTLSSAEDYHYQVKPGAIFIRFPQLFTETEIPSGIVSNQIFLLILAIVLLIASIQIWERRRDT
;
A
#
# COMPACT_ATOMS: atom_id res chain seq x y z
N MET A 1 -0.83 -24.05 12.86
CA MET A 1 -0.30 -23.26 13.97
C MET A 1 1.16 -22.93 13.66
N LEU A 2 1.47 -21.69 13.38
CA LEU A 2 2.86 -21.26 13.12
C LEU A 2 3.46 -20.86 14.47
N ARG A 3 4.47 -21.60 14.91
CA ARG A 3 5.22 -21.27 16.12
C ARG A 3 6.50 -20.56 15.69
N VAL A 4 6.64 -19.30 16.04
CA VAL A 4 7.87 -18.54 15.79
C VAL A 4 8.55 -18.30 17.12
N GLN A 5 9.79 -18.76 17.23
CA GLN A 5 10.60 -18.57 18.41
C GLN A 5 11.65 -17.50 18.10
N LEU A 6 11.58 -16.38 18.79
CA LEU A 6 12.49 -15.26 18.65
C LEU A 6 13.37 -15.16 19.91
N THR A 7 14.67 -15.02 19.75
CA THR A 7 15.59 -14.83 20.86
C THR A 7 15.94 -13.36 21.02
N GLN A 8 16.04 -12.87 22.25
CA GLN A 8 16.35 -11.48 22.55
C GLN A 8 17.75 -11.06 22.03
N LYS A 9 18.62 -12.02 21.73
CA LYS A 9 19.93 -11.75 21.12
C LYS A 9 19.86 -11.34 19.65
N ASP A 10 18.78 -11.68 18.97
CA ASP A 10 18.62 -11.45 17.53
C ASP A 10 18.03 -10.07 17.22
N PHE A 11 17.47 -9.39 18.24
CA PHE A 11 16.77 -8.12 18.06
C PHE A 11 17.07 -7.13 19.19
N THR A 12 17.22 -5.86 18.84
CA THR A 12 17.24 -4.78 19.84
C THR A 12 15.84 -4.62 20.43
N THR A 13 15.72 -4.09 21.67
CA THR A 13 14.45 -3.82 22.34
C THR A 13 13.48 -3.06 21.42
N LYS A 14 14.00 -2.08 20.69
CA LYS A 14 13.19 -1.27 19.75
C LYS A 14 12.69 -2.08 18.52
N GLN A 15 13.47 -3.03 18.03
CA GLN A 15 13.05 -3.93 16.96
C GLN A 15 11.97 -4.91 17.43
N ILE A 16 12.07 -5.36 18.68
CA ILE A 16 11.05 -6.21 19.32
C ILE A 16 9.75 -5.44 19.49
N GLU A 17 9.81 -4.19 19.93
CA GLU A 17 8.63 -3.32 20.03
C GLU A 17 7.96 -3.10 18.68
N ILE A 18 8.72 -2.79 17.64
CA ILE A 18 8.19 -2.63 16.28
C ILE A 18 7.57 -3.93 15.77
N LEU A 19 8.22 -5.07 16.00
CA LEU A 19 7.70 -6.36 15.64
C LEU A 19 6.40 -6.66 16.40
N TYR A 20 6.35 -6.35 17.69
CA TYR A 20 5.17 -6.50 18.54
C TYR A 20 4.00 -5.64 18.02
N ILE A 21 4.23 -4.36 17.74
CA ILE A 21 3.22 -3.45 17.16
C ILE A 21 2.68 -4.00 15.83
N THR A 22 3.54 -4.58 15.01
CA THR A 22 3.17 -5.07 13.68
C THR A 22 2.36 -6.37 13.73
N VAL A 23 2.62 -7.24 14.70
CA VAL A 23 2.11 -8.62 14.74
C VAL A 23 1.14 -8.87 15.89
N SER A 24 1.12 -8.03 16.93
CA SER A 24 0.26 -8.23 18.12
C SER A 24 -1.24 -8.37 17.82
N PRO A 25 -1.83 -7.71 16.79
CA PRO A 25 -3.23 -7.95 16.43
C PRO A 25 -3.52 -9.38 15.96
N TYR A 26 -2.48 -10.16 15.66
CA TYR A 26 -2.60 -11.48 15.05
C TYR A 26 -1.99 -12.60 15.90
N ILE A 27 -1.34 -12.26 17.01
CA ILE A 27 -0.54 -13.21 17.82
C ILE A 27 -0.93 -13.09 19.27
N LYS A 28 -1.26 -14.22 19.90
CA LYS A 28 -1.43 -14.32 21.33
C LYS A 28 -0.09 -14.57 22.02
N LEU A 29 0.26 -13.74 22.99
CA LEU A 29 1.31 -14.04 23.95
C LEU A 29 0.83 -15.13 24.91
N TYR A 30 1.69 -16.07 25.26
CA TYR A 30 1.37 -17.02 26.31
C TYR A 30 1.26 -16.30 27.65
N ASP A 31 0.33 -16.74 28.49
CA ASP A 31 0.07 -16.13 29.82
C ASP A 31 1.27 -16.19 30.77
N ASP A 32 2.22 -17.11 30.50
CA ASP A 32 3.46 -17.28 31.25
C ASP A 32 4.65 -16.51 30.66
N PHE A 33 4.40 -15.67 29.64
CA PHE A 33 5.44 -14.84 29.05
C PHE A 33 6.01 -13.84 30.07
N GLN A 34 7.31 -13.98 30.37
CA GLN A 34 8.04 -13.07 31.22
C GLN A 34 8.93 -12.17 30.35
N PRO A 35 8.81 -10.82 30.46
CA PRO A 35 9.56 -9.89 29.63
C PRO A 35 11.09 -9.95 29.81
N ASP A 36 11.55 -10.58 30.86
CA ASP A 36 12.97 -10.84 31.16
C ASP A 36 13.49 -12.13 30.53
N GLY A 37 12.59 -12.89 29.89
CA GLY A 37 12.96 -14.12 29.21
C GLY A 37 13.89 -13.90 28.04
N GLU A 38 14.86 -14.80 27.86
CA GLU A 38 15.77 -14.80 26.71
C GLU A 38 15.06 -15.15 25.40
N THR A 39 13.81 -15.67 25.46
CA THR A 39 13.01 -16.10 24.32
C THR A 39 11.57 -15.64 24.45
N MET A 40 10.99 -15.17 23.36
CA MET A 40 9.57 -14.87 23.22
C MET A 40 8.91 -15.95 22.39
N GLU A 41 7.86 -16.58 22.90
CA GLU A 41 7.03 -17.49 22.12
C GLU A 41 5.73 -16.78 21.73
N TYR A 42 5.42 -16.80 20.44
CA TYR A 42 4.17 -16.26 19.88
C TYR A 42 3.37 -17.39 19.27
N SER A 43 2.06 -17.44 19.52
CA SER A 43 1.16 -18.33 18.79
C SER A 43 0.01 -17.54 18.18
N TYR A 44 -0.26 -17.81 16.91
CA TYR A 44 -1.44 -17.29 16.25
C TYR A 44 -2.63 -18.19 16.55
N ASP A 45 -3.58 -17.69 17.30
CA ASP A 45 -4.83 -18.40 17.63
C ASP A 45 -6.10 -17.65 17.15
N GLY A 46 -5.93 -16.49 16.57
CA GLY A 46 -7.01 -15.65 16.05
C GLY A 46 -7.76 -14.84 17.11
N ASN A 47 -7.33 -14.88 18.37
CA ASN A 47 -7.95 -14.09 19.42
C ASN A 47 -7.32 -12.69 19.48
N ILE A 48 -8.11 -11.71 19.93
CA ILE A 48 -7.63 -10.36 20.22
C ILE A 48 -6.87 -10.39 21.56
N THR A 49 -5.71 -9.77 21.56
CA THR A 49 -4.82 -9.66 22.72
C THR A 49 -4.51 -8.20 23.01
N ASP A 50 -3.80 -7.96 24.12
CA ASP A 50 -3.17 -6.68 24.37
C ASP A 50 -2.35 -6.25 23.15
N GLY A 51 -2.39 -4.97 22.85
CA GLY A 51 -1.77 -4.45 21.63
C GLY A 51 -1.52 -2.96 21.69
N TYR A 52 -1.55 -2.35 20.53
CA TYR A 52 -1.41 -0.92 20.37
C TYR A 52 -2.60 -0.39 19.58
N ILE A 53 -3.12 0.76 20.03
CA ILE A 53 -4.16 1.52 19.32
C ILE A 53 -3.63 2.92 19.00
N PRO A 54 -4.16 3.60 17.98
CA PRO A 54 -3.84 5.00 17.72
C PRO A 54 -4.08 5.83 18.97
N THR A 55 -3.11 6.67 19.31
CA THR A 55 -3.25 7.58 20.45
C THR A 55 -4.24 8.69 20.09
N PRO A 56 -5.26 8.98 20.91
CA PRO A 56 -6.12 10.13 20.72
C PRO A 56 -5.30 11.43 20.64
N GLU A 57 -5.72 12.37 19.80
CA GLU A 57 -4.92 13.56 19.49
C GLU A 57 -4.55 14.38 20.73
N ASN A 58 -5.48 14.51 21.68
CA ASN A 58 -5.23 15.20 22.96
C ASN A 58 -4.15 14.51 23.82
N GLU A 59 -4.20 13.17 23.92
CA GLU A 59 -3.18 12.40 24.65
C GLU A 59 -1.83 12.44 23.93
N ARG A 60 -1.87 12.46 22.59
CA ARG A 60 -0.69 12.58 21.75
C ARG A 60 0.03 13.90 22.00
N TRP A 61 -0.71 15.01 22.02
CA TRP A 61 -0.14 16.33 22.32
C TRP A 61 0.38 16.44 23.75
N GLU A 62 -0.28 15.81 24.71
CA GLU A 62 0.20 15.76 26.10
C GLU A 62 1.56 15.06 26.18
N TYR A 63 1.71 13.89 25.53
CA TYR A 63 2.98 13.18 25.48
C TYR A 63 4.06 13.99 24.76
N VAL A 64 3.75 14.59 23.62
CA VAL A 64 4.69 15.41 22.85
C VAL A 64 5.15 16.62 23.65
N SER A 65 4.24 17.28 24.38
CA SER A 65 4.60 18.40 25.23
C SER A 65 5.58 17.99 26.31
N GLN A 66 5.33 16.90 27.02
CA GLN A 66 6.23 16.40 28.07
C GLN A 66 7.63 16.07 27.54
N GLU A 67 7.71 15.39 26.43
CA GLU A 67 9.01 15.03 25.81
C GLU A 67 9.73 16.27 25.27
N MET A 68 9.02 17.20 24.65
CA MET A 68 9.62 18.43 24.13
C MET A 68 10.07 19.38 25.23
N GLU A 69 9.30 19.48 26.34
CA GLU A 69 9.74 20.18 27.56
C GLU A 69 11.04 19.59 28.09
N ALA A 70 11.14 18.26 28.17
CA ALA A 70 12.36 17.59 28.58
C ALA A 70 13.54 17.90 27.66
N TYR A 71 13.33 17.98 26.34
CA TYR A 71 14.34 18.41 25.38
C TYR A 71 14.78 19.86 25.59
N LEU A 72 13.82 20.79 25.78
CA LEU A 72 14.14 22.20 26.04
C LEU A 72 14.95 22.38 27.31
N VAL A 73 14.65 21.59 28.34
CA VAL A 73 15.40 21.65 29.62
C VAL A 73 16.80 21.03 29.44
N SER A 74 16.91 19.89 28.78
CA SER A 74 18.19 19.16 28.69
C SER A 74 19.16 19.73 27.66
N GLU A 75 18.66 20.14 26.50
CA GLU A 75 19.50 20.58 25.38
C GLU A 75 19.62 22.11 25.28
N CYS A 76 18.59 22.85 25.73
CA CYS A 76 18.58 24.32 25.65
C CYS A 76 18.83 24.99 27.03
N GLU A 77 19.09 24.21 28.10
CA GLU A 77 19.36 24.69 29.45
C GLU A 77 18.22 25.60 30.02
N MET A 78 16.98 25.40 29.52
CA MET A 78 15.83 26.17 29.98
C MET A 78 15.36 25.70 31.37
N SER A 79 14.72 26.61 32.13
CA SER A 79 14.01 26.17 33.32
C SER A 79 12.74 25.40 32.95
N HIS A 80 12.27 24.47 33.81
CA HIS A 80 11.03 23.74 33.55
C HIS A 80 9.82 24.68 33.36
N GLU A 81 9.77 25.80 34.10
CA GLU A 81 8.70 26.78 34.00
C GLU A 81 8.70 27.49 32.63
N ASP A 82 9.88 27.86 32.14
CA ASP A 82 10.03 28.49 30.82
C ASP A 82 9.74 27.51 29.67
N ALA A 83 10.19 26.26 29.81
CA ALA A 83 9.94 25.21 28.83
C ALA A 83 8.44 24.90 28.69
N GLN A 84 7.74 24.74 29.80
CA GLN A 84 6.30 24.54 29.83
C GLN A 84 5.54 25.74 29.22
N LYS A 85 5.90 26.95 29.60
CA LYS A 85 5.32 28.15 29.02
C LYS A 85 5.53 28.24 27.51
N GLN A 86 6.70 27.85 27.05
CA GLN A 86 7.01 27.81 25.60
C GLN A 86 6.14 26.80 24.86
N MET A 87 5.93 25.60 25.43
CA MET A 87 5.04 24.61 24.85
C MET A 87 3.59 25.08 24.79
N ASP A 88 3.10 25.65 25.89
CA ASP A 88 1.74 26.23 25.97
C ASP A 88 1.55 27.34 24.93
N GLU A 89 2.56 28.20 24.75
CA GLU A 89 2.53 29.24 23.70
C GLU A 89 2.46 28.65 22.29
N VAL A 90 3.30 27.68 21.99
CA VAL A 90 3.35 27.01 20.68
C VAL A 90 2.01 26.33 20.36
N LEU A 91 1.46 25.59 21.30
CA LEU A 91 0.17 24.90 21.13
C LEU A 91 -1.01 25.88 20.98
N SER A 92 -0.94 27.06 21.66
CA SER A 92 -1.99 28.07 21.57
C SER A 92 -2.07 28.76 20.20
N LYS A 93 -1.01 28.69 19.39
CA LYS A 93 -0.95 29.33 18.06
C LYS A 93 -1.78 28.64 16.99
N GLY A 94 -2.25 27.43 17.25
CA GLY A 94 -3.02 26.62 16.28
C GLY A 94 -2.20 26.26 15.02
N TRP A 95 -0.89 26.16 15.18
CA TRP A 95 0.00 25.76 14.12
C TRP A 95 -0.16 24.28 13.76
N THR A 96 0.14 23.96 12.52
CA THR A 96 0.26 22.59 12.06
C THR A 96 1.50 21.93 12.71
N VAL A 97 1.51 20.61 12.76
CA VAL A 97 2.66 19.82 13.25
C VAL A 97 3.97 20.22 12.54
N GLN A 98 3.90 20.52 11.24
CA GLN A 98 5.06 20.95 10.45
C GLN A 98 5.57 22.33 10.84
N GLU A 99 4.67 23.27 11.08
CA GLU A 99 5.04 24.61 11.54
C GLU A 99 5.69 24.55 12.93
N ILE A 100 5.14 23.72 13.82
CA ILE A 100 5.72 23.48 15.16
C ILE A 100 7.11 22.83 15.03
N ARG A 101 7.23 21.81 14.21
CA ARG A 101 8.53 21.17 13.92
C ARG A 101 9.54 22.18 13.40
N GLN A 102 9.15 23.00 12.40
CA GLN A 102 10.04 23.98 11.81
C GLN A 102 10.46 25.02 12.86
N PHE A 103 9.54 25.48 13.68
CA PHE A 103 9.83 26.37 14.79
C PHE A 103 10.91 25.82 15.74
N PHE A 104 10.78 24.53 16.16
CA PHE A 104 11.78 23.91 17.02
C PHE A 104 13.15 23.75 16.35
N ILE A 105 13.20 23.56 15.05
CA ILE A 105 14.45 23.52 14.28
C ILE A 105 15.07 24.91 14.21
N ASP A 106 14.30 25.94 13.88
CA ASP A 106 14.80 27.28 13.61
C ASP A 106 15.21 28.01 14.89
N GLU A 107 14.43 27.89 15.96
CA GLU A 107 14.68 28.61 17.22
C GLU A 107 15.64 27.87 18.15
N TYR A 108 15.56 26.52 18.19
CA TYR A 108 16.28 25.73 19.18
C TYR A 108 17.25 24.69 18.58
N GLY A 109 17.26 24.52 17.25
CA GLY A 109 18.06 23.48 16.60
C GLY A 109 17.59 22.04 16.87
N ILE A 110 16.39 21.86 17.44
CA ILE A 110 15.85 20.56 17.82
C ILE A 110 15.29 19.84 16.60
N VAL A 111 16.00 18.87 16.08
CA VAL A 111 15.56 18.01 14.96
C VAL A 111 14.75 16.79 15.41
N GLY A 112 14.70 16.52 16.72
CA GLY A 112 14.08 15.33 17.32
C GLY A 112 12.54 15.33 17.35
N PHE A 113 11.90 16.47 17.14
CA PHE A 113 10.44 16.63 17.22
C PHE A 113 9.68 15.57 16.42
N GLN A 114 10.09 15.31 15.15
CA GLN A 114 9.42 14.32 14.32
C GLN A 114 9.49 12.90 14.91
N SER A 115 10.59 12.57 15.57
CA SER A 115 10.73 11.26 16.23
C SER A 115 9.77 11.13 17.42
N VAL A 116 9.66 12.18 18.22
CA VAL A 116 8.71 12.25 19.36
C VAL A 116 7.27 12.15 18.85
N TRP A 117 6.93 12.91 17.81
CA TRP A 117 5.62 12.86 17.17
C TRP A 117 5.28 11.47 16.64
N ASN A 118 6.21 10.79 16.00
CA ASN A 118 6.01 9.43 15.49
C ASN A 118 5.91 8.39 16.62
N MET A 119 6.66 8.57 17.70
CA MET A 119 6.59 7.67 18.86
C MET A 119 5.27 7.80 19.62
N SER A 120 4.65 8.97 19.60
CA SER A 120 3.35 9.22 20.24
C SER A 120 2.15 8.71 19.43
N ALA A 121 2.36 8.21 18.21
CA ALA A 121 1.28 7.83 17.31
C ALA A 121 0.42 6.67 17.85
N TYR A 122 1.01 5.77 18.64
CA TYR A 122 0.34 4.59 19.18
C TYR A 122 0.62 4.47 20.68
N LYS A 123 -0.41 4.07 21.44
CA LYS A 123 -0.30 3.74 22.84
C LYS A 123 -0.59 2.26 23.09
N LYS A 124 0.00 1.73 24.17
CA LYS A 124 -0.37 0.40 24.67
C LYS A 124 -1.83 0.38 25.09
N ALA A 125 -2.52 -0.69 24.75
CA ALA A 125 -3.90 -0.91 25.10
C ALA A 125 -4.10 -2.37 25.51
N ASP A 126 -4.98 -2.61 26.46
CA ASP A 126 -5.38 -3.97 26.81
C ASP A 126 -6.31 -4.58 25.75
N ALA A 127 -6.59 -5.87 25.88
CA ALA A 127 -7.46 -6.58 24.92
C ALA A 127 -8.86 -5.96 24.82
N GLY A 128 -9.39 -5.38 25.91
CA GLY A 128 -10.69 -4.72 25.92
C GLY A 128 -10.67 -3.41 25.15
N GLU A 129 -9.65 -2.59 25.33
CA GLU A 129 -9.45 -1.33 24.61
C GLU A 129 -9.22 -1.59 23.10
N VAL A 130 -8.41 -2.60 22.76
CA VAL A 130 -8.21 -3.04 21.37
C VAL A 130 -9.54 -3.46 20.74
N GLN A 131 -10.35 -4.27 21.46
CA GLN A 131 -11.66 -4.67 20.97
C GLN A 131 -12.58 -3.47 20.75
N GLN A 132 -12.65 -2.52 21.69
CA GLN A 132 -13.46 -1.31 21.55
C GLN A 132 -13.02 -0.47 20.35
N TYR A 133 -11.72 -0.33 20.15
CA TYR A 133 -11.17 0.36 18.98
C TYR A 133 -11.58 -0.32 17.68
N LEU A 134 -11.39 -1.64 17.57
CA LEU A 134 -11.78 -2.40 16.37
C LEU A 134 -13.29 -2.34 16.12
N ASP A 135 -14.10 -2.42 17.17
CA ASP A 135 -15.55 -2.30 17.05
C ASP A 135 -15.95 -0.92 16.53
N SER A 136 -15.31 0.16 16.98
CA SER A 136 -15.57 1.51 16.49
C SER A 136 -15.22 1.65 15.01
N VAL A 137 -14.03 1.17 14.61
CA VAL A 137 -13.55 1.22 13.22
C VAL A 137 -14.46 0.43 12.29
N PHE A 138 -14.85 -0.80 12.66
CA PHE A 138 -15.67 -1.65 11.80
C PHE A 138 -17.18 -1.36 11.88
N GLN A 139 -17.61 -0.44 12.77
CA GLN A 139 -18.93 0.18 12.69
C GLN A 139 -19.02 1.25 11.61
N GLU A 140 -17.98 2.04 11.43
CA GLU A 140 -17.92 3.10 10.41
C GLU A 140 -17.81 2.50 9.00
N GLU A 141 -16.88 1.58 8.81
CA GLU A 141 -16.67 0.91 7.54
C GLU A 141 -16.50 -0.60 7.76
N SER A 142 -16.91 -1.42 6.78
CA SER A 142 -16.87 -2.88 6.89
C SER A 142 -15.44 -3.42 7.01
N TYR A 143 -15.27 -4.49 7.76
CA TYR A 143 -14.00 -5.25 7.83
C TYR A 143 -13.47 -5.64 6.44
N THR A 144 -14.38 -6.08 5.56
CA THR A 144 -14.04 -6.50 4.19
C THR A 144 -13.58 -5.34 3.30
N SER A 145 -13.97 -4.09 3.59
CA SER A 145 -13.49 -2.92 2.87
C SER A 145 -12.03 -2.61 3.22
N TYR A 146 -11.70 -2.58 4.51
CA TYR A 146 -10.30 -2.44 4.97
C TYR A 146 -9.41 -3.55 4.41
N LEU A 147 -9.86 -4.80 4.50
CA LEU A 147 -9.13 -5.94 3.95
C LEU A 147 -8.99 -5.83 2.44
N GLY A 148 -10.02 -5.36 1.75
CA GLY A 148 -10.01 -5.15 0.31
C GLY A 148 -8.95 -4.14 -0.13
N ARG A 149 -8.75 -3.04 0.59
CA ARG A 149 -7.67 -2.09 0.33
C ARG A 149 -6.29 -2.73 0.51
N LYS A 150 -6.07 -3.42 1.62
CA LYS A 150 -4.79 -4.13 1.85
C LYS A 150 -4.55 -5.24 0.85
N TYR A 151 -5.58 -5.97 0.48
CA TYR A 151 -5.49 -6.99 -0.54
C TYR A 151 -5.16 -6.41 -1.91
N ALA A 152 -5.80 -5.29 -2.30
CA ALA A 152 -5.49 -4.57 -3.53
C ALA A 152 -4.02 -4.08 -3.57
N ASP A 153 -3.47 -3.59 -2.45
CA ASP A 153 -2.06 -3.20 -2.36
C ASP A 153 -1.12 -4.35 -2.80
N TYR A 154 -1.32 -5.54 -2.25
CA TYR A 154 -0.47 -6.70 -2.58
C TYR A 154 -0.80 -7.32 -3.94
N LEU A 155 -2.11 -7.41 -4.26
CA LEU A 155 -2.55 -7.94 -5.55
C LEU A 155 -2.12 -7.03 -6.70
N GLY A 156 -2.16 -5.72 -6.52
CA GLY A 156 -1.70 -4.75 -7.51
C GLY A 156 -0.26 -5.01 -7.96
N ILE A 157 0.65 -5.17 -6.99
CA ILE A 157 2.04 -5.51 -7.25
C ILE A 157 2.16 -6.82 -8.05
N THR A 158 1.53 -7.87 -7.56
CA THR A 158 1.65 -9.21 -8.16
C THR A 158 0.96 -9.30 -9.50
N SER A 159 -0.20 -8.68 -9.67
CA SER A 159 -0.96 -8.68 -10.93
C SER A 159 -0.25 -7.90 -12.04
N ILE A 160 0.41 -6.79 -11.74
CA ILE A 160 1.22 -6.05 -12.71
C ILE A 160 2.41 -6.88 -13.19
N LEU A 161 3.17 -7.50 -12.27
CA LEU A 161 4.29 -8.37 -12.63
C LEU A 161 3.82 -9.60 -13.44
N PHE A 162 2.69 -10.17 -13.08
CA PHE A 162 2.07 -11.25 -13.83
C PHE A 162 1.62 -10.80 -15.22
N THR A 163 1.04 -9.59 -15.35
CA THR A 163 0.65 -9.00 -16.64
C THR A 163 1.85 -8.82 -17.55
N ILE A 164 2.95 -8.28 -17.05
CA ILE A 164 4.21 -8.15 -17.81
C ILE A 164 4.65 -9.51 -18.32
N SER A 165 4.64 -10.53 -17.47
CA SER A 165 5.06 -11.89 -17.79
C SER A 165 4.16 -12.54 -18.84
N VAL A 166 2.85 -12.45 -18.69
CA VAL A 166 1.86 -12.99 -19.65
C VAL A 166 2.03 -12.35 -21.02
N PHE A 167 2.11 -11.02 -21.08
CA PHE A 167 2.28 -10.33 -22.37
C PHE A 167 3.65 -10.56 -22.98
N ALA A 168 4.72 -10.70 -22.18
CA ALA A 168 6.03 -11.05 -22.67
C ALA A 168 6.00 -12.43 -23.38
N ILE A 169 5.44 -13.45 -22.75
CA ILE A 169 5.31 -14.79 -23.31
C ILE A 169 4.41 -14.80 -24.54
N LEU A 170 3.24 -14.13 -24.45
CA LEU A 170 2.25 -14.09 -25.52
C LEU A 170 2.79 -13.44 -26.81
N LEU A 171 3.61 -12.38 -26.67
CA LEU A 171 4.12 -11.61 -27.80
C LEU A 171 5.49 -12.09 -28.29
N MET A 172 6.29 -12.74 -27.44
CA MET A 172 7.64 -13.19 -27.77
C MET A 172 7.67 -14.06 -29.04
N ARG A 173 6.71 -14.95 -29.20
CA ARG A 173 6.61 -15.81 -30.36
C ARG A 173 6.28 -15.04 -31.63
N ASP A 174 5.32 -14.15 -31.58
CA ASP A 174 4.81 -13.41 -32.72
C ASP A 174 5.80 -12.35 -33.23
N MET A 175 6.67 -11.85 -32.38
CA MET A 175 7.68 -10.84 -32.71
C MET A 175 8.98 -11.47 -33.31
N ARG A 176 9.09 -12.80 -33.41
CA ARG A 176 10.20 -13.44 -34.13
C ARG A 176 10.11 -13.11 -35.60
N LYS A 177 11.24 -12.72 -36.22
CA LYS A 177 11.32 -12.24 -37.62
C LYS A 177 10.55 -13.11 -38.62
N SER A 178 10.69 -14.44 -38.55
CA SER A 178 10.02 -15.38 -39.45
C SER A 178 8.49 -15.43 -39.22
N ILE A 179 8.05 -15.40 -37.97
CA ILE A 179 6.62 -15.47 -37.62
C ILE A 179 5.94 -14.13 -37.87
N TYR A 180 6.63 -13.04 -37.57
CA TYR A 180 6.14 -11.67 -37.80
C TYR A 180 5.77 -11.48 -39.28
N SER A 181 6.68 -11.79 -40.18
CA SER A 181 6.43 -11.71 -41.64
C SER A 181 5.26 -12.60 -42.07
N PHE A 182 5.20 -13.84 -41.56
CA PHE A 182 4.11 -14.75 -41.84
C PHE A 182 2.75 -14.27 -41.39
N ILE A 183 2.65 -13.64 -40.18
CA ILE A 183 1.38 -13.09 -39.69
C ILE A 183 0.89 -11.96 -40.59
N HIS A 184 1.79 -11.13 -41.14
CA HIS A 184 1.45 -10.03 -42.04
C HIS A 184 0.90 -10.50 -43.41
N THR A 185 1.22 -11.71 -43.84
CA THR A 185 0.66 -12.31 -45.08
C THR A 185 -0.74 -12.89 -44.89
N LYS A 186 -1.21 -13.06 -43.65
CA LYS A 186 -2.53 -13.62 -43.39
C LYS A 186 -3.64 -12.58 -43.58
N PRO A 187 -4.83 -12.99 -44.05
CA PRO A 187 -5.97 -12.10 -44.26
C PRO A 187 -6.67 -11.75 -42.92
N ILE A 188 -5.89 -11.31 -41.91
CA ILE A 188 -6.39 -10.91 -40.61
C ILE A 188 -6.28 -9.38 -40.54
N SER A 189 -7.35 -8.67 -40.21
CA SER A 189 -7.28 -7.23 -40.06
C SER A 189 -6.38 -6.84 -38.87
N SER A 190 -5.69 -5.71 -38.99
CA SER A 190 -4.82 -5.17 -37.95
C SER A 190 -5.54 -5.04 -36.63
N ARG A 191 -6.79 -4.56 -36.65
CA ARG A 191 -7.68 -4.43 -35.48
C ARG A 191 -7.92 -5.79 -34.81
N ASN A 192 -8.29 -6.83 -35.59
CA ASN A 192 -8.60 -8.14 -35.03
C ASN A 192 -7.37 -8.81 -34.43
N TYR A 193 -6.19 -8.65 -35.02
CA TYR A 193 -4.96 -9.17 -34.47
C TYR A 193 -4.60 -8.50 -33.14
N VAL A 194 -4.53 -7.16 -33.12
CA VAL A 194 -4.12 -6.40 -31.94
C VAL A 194 -5.10 -6.58 -30.80
N LEU A 195 -6.41 -6.42 -31.06
CA LEU A 195 -7.45 -6.64 -30.06
C LEU A 195 -7.50 -8.08 -29.58
N GLY A 196 -7.38 -9.05 -30.48
CA GLY A 196 -7.36 -10.47 -30.11
C GLY A 196 -6.22 -10.82 -29.17
N LYS A 197 -5.00 -10.29 -29.42
CA LYS A 197 -3.86 -10.47 -28.53
C LYS A 197 -4.06 -9.78 -27.19
N TYR A 198 -4.55 -8.56 -27.20
CA TYR A 198 -4.83 -7.81 -25.99
C TYR A 198 -5.87 -8.51 -25.10
N ILE A 199 -7.03 -8.86 -25.69
CA ILE A 199 -8.11 -9.55 -24.98
C ILE A 199 -7.63 -10.88 -24.42
N ALA A 200 -6.90 -11.68 -25.22
CA ALA A 200 -6.38 -12.97 -24.75
C ALA A 200 -5.43 -12.80 -23.55
N GLY A 201 -4.50 -11.84 -23.61
CA GLY A 201 -3.60 -11.55 -22.51
C GLY A 201 -4.32 -11.07 -21.26
N ILE A 202 -5.21 -10.09 -21.40
CA ILE A 202 -6.00 -9.55 -20.28
C ILE A 202 -6.93 -10.62 -19.69
N SER A 203 -7.60 -11.44 -20.50
CA SER A 203 -8.48 -12.51 -20.00
C SER A 203 -7.70 -13.52 -19.13
N MET A 204 -6.46 -13.83 -19.49
CA MET A 204 -5.60 -14.73 -18.70
C MET A 204 -5.23 -14.10 -17.34
N VAL A 205 -4.90 -12.81 -17.34
CA VAL A 205 -4.60 -12.07 -16.11
C VAL A 205 -5.85 -11.95 -15.23
N LEU A 206 -6.99 -11.58 -15.82
CA LEU A 206 -8.23 -11.43 -15.06
C LEU A 206 -8.70 -12.77 -14.49
N LEU A 207 -8.52 -13.87 -15.20
CA LEU A 207 -8.83 -15.21 -14.65
C LEU A 207 -8.02 -15.49 -13.39
N PHE A 208 -6.73 -15.17 -13.38
CA PHE A 208 -5.87 -15.30 -12.20
C PHE A 208 -6.37 -14.40 -11.05
N VAL A 209 -6.63 -13.11 -11.34
CA VAL A 209 -7.14 -12.14 -10.36
C VAL A 209 -8.48 -12.60 -9.77
N VAL A 210 -9.42 -13.03 -10.61
CA VAL A 210 -10.74 -13.49 -10.19
C VAL A 210 -10.67 -14.71 -9.27
N ILE A 211 -9.84 -15.70 -9.61
CA ILE A 211 -9.69 -16.90 -8.76
C ILE A 211 -9.12 -16.53 -7.38
N LEU A 212 -8.06 -15.75 -7.35
CA LEU A 212 -7.46 -15.34 -6.08
C LEU A 212 -8.40 -14.48 -5.24
N THR A 213 -9.07 -13.50 -5.87
CA THR A 213 -10.01 -12.62 -5.19
C THR A 213 -11.20 -13.40 -4.63
N ALA A 214 -11.75 -14.37 -5.36
CA ALA A 214 -12.86 -15.19 -4.88
C ALA A 214 -12.46 -16.02 -3.64
N ILE A 215 -11.25 -16.55 -3.61
CA ILE A 215 -10.74 -17.29 -2.45
C ILE A 215 -10.60 -16.36 -1.24
N VAL A 216 -9.97 -15.19 -1.42
CA VAL A 216 -9.76 -14.24 -0.34
C VAL A 216 -11.08 -13.68 0.17
N ASP A 217 -12.02 -13.40 -0.72
CA ASP A 217 -13.35 -12.86 -0.37
C ASP A 217 -14.14 -13.81 0.54
N VAL A 218 -14.19 -15.11 0.18
CA VAL A 218 -14.84 -16.13 1.01
C VAL A 218 -14.18 -16.24 2.39
N VAL A 219 -12.86 -16.25 2.44
CA VAL A 219 -12.11 -16.32 3.71
C VAL A 219 -12.34 -15.05 4.55
N ALA A 220 -12.31 -13.89 3.94
CA ALA A 220 -12.51 -12.61 4.59
C ALA A 220 -13.90 -12.45 5.19
N VAL A 221 -14.95 -12.79 4.43
CA VAL A 221 -16.33 -12.75 4.90
C VAL A 221 -16.56 -13.76 6.02
N SER A 222 -15.99 -14.96 5.90
CA SER A 222 -16.07 -15.96 6.96
C SER A 222 -15.39 -15.50 8.25
N ALA A 223 -14.20 -14.93 8.13
CA ALA A 223 -13.45 -14.40 9.28
C ALA A 223 -14.19 -13.23 9.94
N GLY A 224 -14.59 -12.22 9.18
CA GLY A 224 -15.29 -11.06 9.71
C GLY A 224 -16.61 -11.44 10.42
N ASN A 225 -17.38 -12.36 9.84
CA ASN A 225 -18.60 -12.86 10.47
C ASN A 225 -18.33 -13.63 11.77
N SER A 226 -17.22 -14.37 11.88
CA SER A 226 -16.88 -15.10 13.10
C SER A 226 -16.57 -14.17 14.28
N TYR A 227 -16.09 -12.96 13.99
CA TYR A 227 -15.86 -11.91 14.99
C TYR A 227 -17.06 -10.95 15.17
N GLY A 228 -18.15 -11.16 14.43
CA GLY A 228 -19.34 -10.29 14.49
C GLY A 228 -19.19 -8.94 13.78
N TYR A 229 -18.17 -8.79 12.96
CA TYR A 229 -17.94 -7.55 12.20
C TYR A 229 -18.84 -7.47 10.96
N LYS A 230 -19.13 -6.26 10.54
CA LYS A 230 -19.85 -5.99 9.28
C LYS A 230 -19.00 -6.41 8.10
N THR A 231 -19.57 -7.26 7.23
CA THR A 231 -18.91 -7.77 6.01
C THR A 231 -19.77 -7.62 4.78
N SER A 232 -19.17 -7.53 3.62
CA SER A 232 -19.86 -7.51 2.33
C SER A 232 -19.04 -8.26 1.28
N LEU A 233 -19.67 -9.13 0.51
CA LEU A 233 -19.05 -9.83 -0.62
C LEU A 233 -18.57 -8.91 -1.75
N TRP A 234 -19.07 -7.65 -1.82
CA TRP A 234 -18.70 -6.75 -2.88
C TRP A 234 -17.53 -5.84 -2.56
N ASP A 235 -17.13 -5.71 -1.31
CA ASP A 235 -16.11 -4.74 -0.90
C ASP A 235 -14.76 -5.03 -1.52
N ILE A 236 -14.32 -6.28 -1.46
CA ILE A 236 -13.02 -6.68 -2.04
C ILE A 236 -13.04 -6.51 -3.56
N TRP A 237 -14.12 -6.90 -4.24
CA TRP A 237 -14.26 -6.73 -5.69
C TRP A 237 -14.26 -5.26 -6.10
N ALA A 238 -14.96 -4.40 -5.36
CA ALA A 238 -14.98 -2.97 -5.62
C ALA A 238 -13.57 -2.37 -5.51
N ASN A 239 -12.80 -2.76 -4.49
CA ASN A 239 -11.42 -2.32 -4.32
C ASN A 239 -10.52 -2.77 -5.48
N ILE A 240 -10.63 -4.03 -5.93
CA ILE A 240 -9.85 -4.54 -7.07
C ILE A 240 -10.21 -3.83 -8.37
N ILE A 241 -11.50 -3.61 -8.62
CA ILE A 241 -11.96 -2.88 -9.80
C ILE A 241 -11.46 -1.44 -9.78
N MET A 242 -11.49 -0.81 -8.62
CA MET A 242 -11.07 0.59 -8.47
C MET A 242 -9.56 0.75 -8.54
N TYR A 243 -8.79 -0.08 -7.82
CA TYR A 243 -7.37 0.16 -7.60
C TYR A 243 -6.45 -0.60 -8.56
N ASP A 244 -6.82 -1.82 -8.99
CA ASP A 244 -5.92 -2.68 -9.76
C ASP A 244 -6.28 -2.76 -11.24
N LEU A 245 -7.58 -2.86 -11.57
CA LEU A 245 -8.00 -3.11 -12.95
C LEU A 245 -7.48 -2.08 -13.97
N PRO A 246 -7.53 -0.75 -13.73
CA PRO A 246 -7.02 0.23 -14.68
C PRO A 246 -5.52 0.07 -14.94
N GLY A 247 -4.74 -0.24 -13.91
CA GLY A 247 -3.31 -0.50 -14.03
C GLY A 247 -2.98 -1.75 -14.83
N ILE A 248 -3.72 -2.84 -14.61
CA ILE A 248 -3.60 -4.09 -15.37
C ILE A 248 -3.87 -3.83 -16.86
N LEU A 249 -4.97 -3.11 -17.16
CA LEU A 249 -5.35 -2.78 -18.53
C LEU A 249 -4.27 -1.93 -19.23
N LEU A 250 -3.78 -0.91 -18.57
CA LEU A 250 -2.72 -0.06 -19.11
C LEU A 250 -1.42 -0.83 -19.31
N THR A 251 -1.01 -1.64 -18.33
CA THR A 251 0.21 -2.46 -18.44
C THR A 251 0.20 -3.36 -19.67
N GLY A 252 -0.93 -4.03 -19.92
CA GLY A 252 -1.12 -4.83 -21.13
C GLY A 252 -1.01 -4.00 -22.41
N CYS A 253 -1.59 -2.79 -22.44
CA CYS A 253 -1.48 -1.88 -23.58
C CYS A 253 -0.04 -1.42 -23.81
N ILE A 254 0.70 -1.05 -22.77
CA ILE A 254 2.11 -0.62 -22.89
C ILE A 254 2.97 -1.76 -23.42
N MET A 255 2.84 -2.96 -22.85
CA MET A 255 3.56 -4.15 -23.31
C MET A 255 3.31 -4.42 -24.79
N LEU A 256 2.06 -4.37 -25.23
CA LEU A 256 1.67 -4.57 -26.61
C LEU A 256 2.21 -3.45 -27.51
N PHE A 257 2.04 -2.19 -27.13
CA PHE A 257 2.47 -1.01 -27.88
C PHE A 257 3.99 -1.02 -28.13
N ILE A 258 4.79 -1.16 -27.07
CA ILE A 258 6.25 -1.19 -27.19
C ILE A 258 6.71 -2.39 -28.02
N SER A 259 6.12 -3.55 -27.82
CA SER A 259 6.47 -4.76 -28.58
C SER A 259 6.18 -4.61 -30.08
N ILE A 260 5.06 -4.00 -30.44
CA ILE A 260 4.73 -3.68 -31.82
C ILE A 260 5.68 -2.59 -32.34
N LEU A 261 5.93 -1.54 -31.58
CA LEU A 261 6.79 -0.42 -32.00
C LEU A 261 8.22 -0.85 -32.31
N PHE A 262 8.79 -1.76 -31.53
CA PHE A 262 10.16 -2.23 -31.73
C PHE A 262 10.24 -3.57 -32.51
N LYS A 263 9.12 -4.19 -32.88
CA LYS A 263 9.05 -5.56 -33.44
C LYS A 263 9.78 -6.57 -32.53
N ASN A 264 9.80 -6.29 -31.25
CA ASN A 264 10.51 -7.09 -30.25
C ASN A 264 9.93 -6.80 -28.85
N VAL A 265 9.76 -7.85 -28.06
CA VAL A 265 9.24 -7.75 -26.68
C VAL A 265 10.32 -7.27 -25.68
N ILE A 266 11.60 -7.55 -25.98
CA ILE A 266 12.70 -7.28 -25.04
C ILE A 266 12.72 -5.84 -24.53
N PRO A 267 12.53 -4.78 -25.33
CA PRO A 267 12.51 -3.41 -24.85
C PRO A 267 11.34 -3.07 -23.90
N ALA A 268 10.22 -3.81 -24.02
CA ALA A 268 9.05 -3.57 -23.18
C ALA A 268 9.29 -3.98 -21.70
N ILE A 269 10.09 -5.01 -21.47
CA ILE A 269 10.32 -5.55 -20.12
C ILE A 269 11.04 -4.52 -19.23
N PRO A 270 12.24 -4.01 -19.56
CA PRO A 270 12.90 -3.01 -18.73
C PRO A 270 12.12 -1.71 -18.62
N ALA A 271 11.43 -1.28 -19.68
CA ALA A 271 10.58 -0.10 -19.62
C ALA A 271 9.45 -0.26 -18.58
N MET A 272 8.80 -1.41 -18.55
CA MET A 272 7.76 -1.70 -17.56
C MET A 272 8.32 -1.89 -16.16
N LEU A 273 9.53 -2.45 -15.99
CA LEU A 273 10.17 -2.54 -14.68
C LEU A 273 10.51 -1.15 -14.12
N LEU A 274 11.01 -0.24 -14.95
CA LEU A 274 11.22 1.16 -14.53
C LEU A 274 9.91 1.85 -14.16
N TYR A 275 8.86 1.63 -14.93
CA TYR A 275 7.54 2.18 -14.63
C TYR A 275 6.95 1.57 -13.33
N PHE A 276 7.15 0.29 -13.10
CA PHE A 276 6.79 -0.39 -11.86
C PHE A 276 7.51 0.23 -10.65
N ILE A 277 8.82 0.48 -10.75
CA ILE A 277 9.59 1.14 -9.69
C ILE A 277 9.04 2.55 -9.45
N TYR A 278 8.78 3.33 -10.51
CA TYR A 278 8.16 4.64 -10.40
C TYR A 278 6.83 4.60 -9.63
N ALA A 279 5.96 3.65 -9.94
CA ALA A 279 4.66 3.50 -9.30
C ALA A 279 4.76 3.04 -7.84
N ASN A 280 5.79 2.24 -7.50
CA ASN A 280 5.99 1.72 -6.15
C ASN A 280 6.53 2.78 -5.17
N ILE A 281 7.29 3.75 -5.66
CA ILE A 281 7.80 4.84 -4.82
C ILE A 281 6.69 5.89 -4.70
N GLY A 282 5.89 5.83 -3.62
CA GLY A 282 4.89 6.85 -3.31
C GLY A 282 5.50 8.24 -3.16
N THR A 283 4.73 9.29 -3.37
CA THR A 283 5.06 10.63 -2.89
C THR A 283 4.45 10.78 -1.50
N LEU A 284 5.29 11.08 -0.53
CA LEU A 284 4.82 11.53 0.78
C LEU A 284 4.31 12.97 0.60
N SER A 285 3.09 13.25 1.02
CA SER A 285 2.49 14.57 0.77
C SER A 285 2.93 15.64 1.75
N SER A 286 3.39 15.25 2.92
CA SER A 286 3.95 16.15 3.92
C SER A 286 4.82 15.38 4.91
N ALA A 287 5.68 16.11 5.63
CA ALA A 287 6.44 15.54 6.73
C ALA A 287 5.58 15.27 7.98
N GLU A 288 4.31 15.66 7.97
CA GLU A 288 3.43 15.67 9.13
C GLU A 288 2.75 14.34 9.38
N ASP A 289 2.21 13.75 8.32
CA ASP A 289 1.57 12.45 8.38
C ASP A 289 1.96 11.65 7.15
N TYR A 290 2.18 10.36 7.32
CA TYR A 290 2.45 9.43 6.22
C TYR A 290 1.22 9.25 5.31
N HIS A 291 0.63 10.36 4.86
CA HIS A 291 -0.43 10.30 3.86
C HIS A 291 0.19 9.94 2.51
N TYR A 292 -0.13 8.76 2.05
CA TYR A 292 0.24 8.33 0.72
C TYR A 292 -0.57 9.10 -0.32
N GLN A 293 0.11 9.92 -1.11
CA GLN A 293 -0.49 10.50 -2.31
C GLN A 293 -0.20 9.65 -3.54
N VAL A 294 -1.23 9.43 -4.34
CA VAL A 294 -1.09 8.72 -5.61
C VAL A 294 -0.26 9.57 -6.57
N LYS A 295 0.86 9.01 -7.04
CA LYS A 295 1.61 9.63 -8.14
C LYS A 295 0.77 9.65 -9.40
N PRO A 296 0.82 10.75 -10.19
CA PRO A 296 0.18 10.77 -11.49
C PRO A 296 0.67 9.62 -12.38
N GLY A 297 -0.26 8.80 -12.86
CA GLY A 297 0.07 7.63 -13.67
C GLY A 297 0.52 6.39 -12.87
N ALA A 298 0.39 6.34 -11.56
CA ALA A 298 0.68 5.12 -10.81
C ALA A 298 -0.22 3.96 -11.25
N ILE A 299 0.40 2.86 -11.69
CA ILE A 299 -0.30 1.67 -12.24
C ILE A 299 -0.84 0.72 -11.16
N PHE A 300 -0.51 0.92 -9.94
CA PHE A 300 -1.12 0.28 -8.76
C PHE A 300 -1.07 1.25 -7.58
N ILE A 301 -1.93 1.02 -6.61
CA ILE A 301 -2.11 1.89 -5.46
C ILE A 301 -1.54 1.20 -4.24
N ARG A 302 -0.83 1.98 -3.41
CA ARG A 302 -0.26 1.48 -2.15
C ARG A 302 -1.09 1.99 -0.98
N PHE A 303 -1.22 1.14 0.04
CA PHE A 303 -1.83 1.46 1.32
C PHE A 303 -0.82 1.17 2.44
N PRO A 304 0.15 2.09 2.65
CA PRO A 304 1.25 1.85 3.60
C PRO A 304 0.79 1.83 5.06
N GLN A 305 -0.35 2.47 5.38
CA GLN A 305 -0.89 2.54 6.73
C GLN A 305 -1.21 1.14 7.29
N LEU A 306 -1.43 1.05 8.60
CA LEU A 306 -1.92 -0.17 9.23
C LEU A 306 -3.28 -0.58 8.66
N PHE A 307 -3.66 -1.83 8.90
CA PHE A 307 -4.89 -2.41 8.35
C PHE A 307 -6.15 -1.57 8.63
N THR A 308 -6.33 -1.17 9.88
CA THR A 308 -7.48 -0.38 10.34
C THR A 308 -7.40 1.12 10.05
N GLU A 309 -6.29 1.58 9.48
CA GLU A 309 -6.03 3.00 9.21
C GLU A 309 -5.88 3.29 7.72
N THR A 310 -6.20 2.31 6.87
CA THR A 310 -6.10 2.50 5.43
C THR A 310 -7.11 3.52 4.95
N GLU A 311 -6.61 4.64 4.44
CA GLU A 311 -7.42 5.70 3.86
C GLU A 311 -7.41 5.66 2.33
N ILE A 312 -8.46 6.17 1.72
CA ILE A 312 -8.54 6.31 0.26
C ILE A 312 -7.61 7.46 -0.17
N PRO A 313 -6.55 7.20 -0.93
CA PRO A 313 -5.60 8.25 -1.31
C PRO A 313 -6.26 9.34 -2.15
N SER A 314 -5.90 10.60 -1.89
CA SER A 314 -6.38 11.71 -2.69
C SER A 314 -5.94 11.59 -4.15
N GLY A 315 -6.78 12.00 -5.08
CA GLY A 315 -6.49 11.97 -6.52
C GLY A 315 -6.62 10.60 -7.19
N ILE A 316 -7.08 9.55 -6.47
CA ILE A 316 -7.21 8.20 -7.01
C ILE A 316 -8.11 8.15 -8.25
N VAL A 317 -9.29 8.78 -8.21
CA VAL A 317 -10.27 8.73 -9.31
C VAL A 317 -9.69 9.35 -10.58
N SER A 318 -9.04 10.51 -10.47
CA SER A 318 -8.41 11.17 -11.61
C SER A 318 -7.26 10.35 -12.19
N ASN A 319 -6.46 9.70 -11.33
CA ASN A 319 -5.42 8.78 -11.76
C ASN A 319 -5.99 7.59 -12.55
N GLN A 320 -7.02 6.93 -12.03
CA GLN A 320 -7.61 5.77 -12.68
C GLN A 320 -8.26 6.11 -14.03
N ILE A 321 -8.94 7.26 -14.12
CA ILE A 321 -9.46 7.76 -15.39
C ILE A 321 -8.32 8.02 -16.39
N PHE A 322 -7.24 8.65 -15.93
CA PHE A 322 -6.05 8.88 -16.75
C PHE A 322 -5.45 7.57 -17.30
N LEU A 323 -5.32 6.53 -16.46
CA LEU A 323 -4.81 5.22 -16.88
C LEU A 323 -5.70 4.59 -17.96
N LEU A 324 -7.02 4.64 -17.79
CA LEU A 324 -7.97 4.10 -18.78
C LEU A 324 -7.91 4.85 -20.11
N ILE A 325 -7.86 6.18 -20.09
CA ILE A 325 -7.72 6.98 -21.31
C ILE A 325 -6.41 6.65 -22.01
N LEU A 326 -5.31 6.60 -21.27
CA LEU A 326 -4.00 6.25 -21.84
C LEU A 326 -3.97 4.84 -22.43
N ALA A 327 -4.61 3.87 -21.77
CA ALA A 327 -4.74 2.52 -22.30
C ALA A 327 -5.46 2.49 -23.66
N ILE A 328 -6.57 3.22 -23.78
CA ILE A 328 -7.32 3.32 -25.06
C ILE A 328 -6.45 3.97 -26.14
N VAL A 329 -5.76 5.07 -25.84
CA VAL A 329 -4.87 5.78 -26.78
C VAL A 329 -3.77 4.84 -27.27
N LEU A 330 -3.09 4.13 -26.37
CA LEU A 330 -2.03 3.20 -26.72
C LEU A 330 -2.55 2.00 -27.56
N LEU A 331 -3.73 1.51 -27.26
CA LEU A 331 -4.36 0.44 -28.02
C LEU A 331 -4.66 0.87 -29.47
N ILE A 332 -5.22 2.08 -29.65
CA ILE A 332 -5.47 2.66 -30.97
C ILE A 332 -4.16 2.89 -31.73
N ALA A 333 -3.16 3.45 -31.05
CA ALA A 333 -1.83 3.65 -31.65
C ALA A 333 -1.19 2.33 -32.08
N SER A 334 -1.34 1.27 -31.29
CA SER A 334 -0.87 -0.06 -31.62
C SER A 334 -1.51 -0.62 -32.88
N ILE A 335 -2.82 -0.44 -33.06
CA ILE A 335 -3.55 -0.83 -34.26
C ILE A 335 -3.02 -0.07 -35.48
N GLN A 336 -2.86 1.25 -35.38
CA GLN A 336 -2.39 2.10 -36.48
C GLN A 336 -0.94 1.76 -36.89
N ILE A 337 -0.04 1.52 -35.93
CA ILE A 337 1.34 1.12 -36.24
C ILE A 337 1.38 -0.23 -36.91
N TRP A 338 0.58 -1.19 -36.42
CA TRP A 338 0.50 -2.51 -37.03
C TRP A 338 0.00 -2.44 -38.46
N GLU A 339 -1.02 -1.64 -38.75
CA GLU A 339 -1.61 -1.43 -40.07
C GLU A 339 -0.60 -0.83 -41.05
N ARG A 340 0.03 0.29 -40.70
CA ARG A 340 1.05 0.93 -41.56
C ARG A 340 2.21 0.01 -41.94
N ARG A 341 2.55 -0.92 -41.06
CA ARG A 341 3.62 -1.89 -41.31
C ARG A 341 3.23 -3.08 -42.15
N ARG A 342 1.94 -3.26 -42.34
CA ARG A 342 1.41 -4.26 -43.24
C ARG A 342 1.42 -3.79 -44.70
N ASP A 343 1.26 -2.49 -44.90
CA ASP A 343 1.18 -1.85 -46.20
C ASP A 343 2.58 -1.55 -46.78
N THR A 344 3.63 -1.71 -45.99
CA THR A 344 5.04 -1.56 -46.37
C THR A 344 5.73 -2.91 -46.49
#